data_b7283189f2bdc00932a4907133333191
#
_entry.id   b7283189f2bdc00932a4907133333191
#
_cell.length_a   1.000
_cell.length_b   1.000
_cell.length_c   1.000
_cell.angle_alpha   90.00
_cell.angle_beta   90.00
_cell.angle_gamma   90.00
#
_symmetry.space_group_name_H-M   'P 1'
#
loop_
_entity.id
_entity.type
_entity.pdbx_description
1 polymer ?
#
loop_
_entity_poly.entity_id
_entity_poly.type
_entity_poly.pdbx_seq_one_letter_code
_entity_poly.pdbx_strand_id
1 'polypeptide(L)'
;MKTPPTKRHLQVALALTLLACSGLSGCSDSQEQSSSNTASGKVVVASTHTKAATATPKASDKATSTPTASGTPSATANPTLIMTPELEASKKRALATPPPPKPELITVNSDDGAIATAKYWVQLHYYIYTTGKVDEYKALCPGNGDTATKPVEYATETHVRGGWSEPVTLKFTNAFRRSDFKNDVVIQVDFEREGVTQYHSDGRIEYHEKESRWAGVKLEYNGTQWIVKEAVNREN
;
A
#
# COMPACT_ATOMS: atom_id res chain seq x y z
N MET A 1 -3.73 15.89 -51.46
CA MET A 1 -3.70 16.45 -50.10
C MET A 1 -4.77 15.72 -49.29
N LYS A 2 -4.36 14.80 -48.37
CA LYS A 2 -5.25 14.05 -47.47
C LYS A 2 -4.95 14.53 -46.06
N THR A 3 -5.93 15.12 -45.41
CA THR A 3 -5.88 15.54 -44.00
C THR A 3 -5.94 14.32 -43.07
N PRO A 4 -5.11 14.27 -41.97
CA PRO A 4 -5.19 13.18 -41.03
C PRO A 4 -6.35 13.35 -40.04
N PRO A 5 -6.90 12.27 -39.47
CA PRO A 5 -8.00 12.35 -38.53
C PRO A 5 -7.53 12.76 -37.14
N THR A 6 -8.22 13.74 -36.57
CA THR A 6 -8.05 14.28 -35.24
C THR A 6 -8.44 13.24 -34.19
N LYS A 7 -7.49 12.82 -33.35
CA LYS A 7 -7.75 11.99 -32.16
C LYS A 7 -8.49 12.81 -31.10
N ARG A 8 -9.76 12.50 -30.88
CA ARG A 8 -10.53 13.03 -29.76
C ARG A 8 -10.13 12.27 -28.49
N HIS A 9 -9.46 12.97 -27.60
CA HIS A 9 -9.23 12.51 -26.22
C HIS A 9 -10.57 12.56 -25.49
N LEU A 10 -11.11 11.41 -25.17
CA LEU A 10 -12.27 11.26 -24.29
C LEU A 10 -11.77 11.34 -22.84
N GLN A 11 -11.80 12.54 -22.26
CA GLN A 11 -11.62 12.72 -20.83
C GLN A 11 -12.92 12.29 -20.14
N VAL A 12 -12.92 11.13 -19.52
CA VAL A 12 -13.98 10.71 -18.61
C VAL A 12 -13.70 11.34 -17.25
N ALA A 13 -14.31 12.50 -17.01
CA ALA A 13 -14.36 13.11 -15.68
C ALA A 13 -15.33 12.30 -14.82
N LEU A 14 -14.80 11.53 -13.87
CA LEU A 14 -15.59 10.83 -12.85
C LEU A 14 -16.03 11.85 -11.79
N ALA A 15 -17.20 12.48 -11.98
CA ALA A 15 -17.83 13.32 -10.98
C ALA A 15 -18.46 12.45 -9.89
N LEU A 16 -17.83 12.40 -8.71
CA LEU A 16 -18.42 11.84 -7.50
C LEU A 16 -19.41 12.85 -6.92
N THR A 17 -20.70 12.64 -7.12
CA THR A 17 -21.78 13.34 -6.41
C THR A 17 -21.94 12.74 -5.01
N LEU A 18 -21.52 13.48 -4.00
CA LEU A 18 -21.84 13.25 -2.60
C LEU A 18 -23.32 13.60 -2.38
N LEU A 19 -24.17 12.60 -2.15
CA LEU A 19 -25.50 12.80 -1.61
C LEU A 19 -25.42 12.75 -0.08
N ALA A 20 -25.53 13.91 0.55
CA ALA A 20 -25.78 14.04 1.98
C ALA A 20 -27.26 13.75 2.23
N CYS A 21 -27.57 12.68 2.97
CA CYS A 21 -28.89 12.48 3.57
C CYS A 21 -28.82 12.83 5.05
N SER A 22 -29.36 14.01 5.38
CA SER A 22 -29.71 14.43 6.73
C SER A 22 -31.13 13.97 7.06
N GLY A 23 -31.35 13.56 8.31
CA GLY A 23 -32.69 13.47 8.90
C GLY A 23 -32.92 12.12 9.58
N LEU A 24 -33.27 12.03 10.76
CA LEU A 24 -34.04 12.63 11.85
C LEU A 24 -34.19 11.57 12.96
N SER A 25 -33.89 12.00 14.16
CA SER A 25 -34.44 11.66 15.45
C SER A 25 -35.40 10.48 15.61
N GLY A 26 -35.10 9.64 16.61
CA GLY A 26 -36.04 8.74 17.24
C GLY A 26 -35.45 8.20 18.55
N CYS A 27 -35.73 8.87 19.67
CA CYS A 27 -35.51 8.36 21.03
C CYS A 27 -36.43 7.17 21.31
N SER A 28 -35.91 6.15 21.98
CA SER A 28 -36.67 5.41 22.99
C SER A 28 -35.72 4.69 23.96
N ASP A 29 -35.98 5.02 25.22
CA ASP A 29 -35.50 4.47 26.47
C ASP A 29 -35.78 2.99 26.65
N SER A 30 -34.90 2.30 27.36
CA SER A 30 -35.09 1.38 28.48
C SER A 30 -33.77 0.64 28.75
N GLN A 31 -33.04 0.99 29.80
CA GLN A 31 -32.94 0.36 31.14
C GLN A 31 -32.91 -1.19 31.07
N GLU A 32 -31.98 -1.88 31.65
CA GLU A 32 -31.24 -2.01 32.91
C GLU A 32 -30.23 -3.15 32.77
N GLN A 33 -29.12 -3.09 33.29
CA GLN A 33 -28.55 -3.32 34.62
C GLN A 33 -27.55 -4.46 34.67
N SER A 34 -26.36 -4.09 35.14
CA SER A 34 -25.52 -4.76 36.16
C SER A 34 -24.72 -6.02 35.76
N SER A 35 -23.43 -6.09 35.88
CA SER A 35 -22.56 -6.10 37.04
C SER A 35 -21.12 -6.41 36.64
N SER A 36 -20.22 -5.59 37.10
CA SER A 36 -18.95 -5.83 37.80
C SER A 36 -18.05 -7.03 37.45
N ASN A 37 -16.79 -6.81 37.11
CA ASN A 37 -15.63 -6.84 38.02
C ASN A 37 -14.31 -6.62 37.25
N THR A 38 -13.64 -5.59 37.59
CA THR A 38 -12.31 -5.43 38.15
C THR A 38 -11.22 -6.42 37.72
N ALA A 39 -10.21 -5.92 37.00
CA ALA A 39 -8.82 -6.12 37.38
C ALA A 39 -7.94 -5.09 36.65
N SER A 40 -7.42 -4.21 37.47
CA SER A 40 -6.39 -3.21 37.22
C SER A 40 -5.04 -3.89 36.94
N GLY A 41 -4.37 -3.50 35.88
CA GLY A 41 -2.98 -3.87 35.60
C GLY A 41 -2.24 -2.68 35.01
N LYS A 42 -1.90 -1.73 35.88
CA LYS A 42 -1.09 -0.56 35.56
C LYS A 42 0.38 -0.97 35.55
N VAL A 43 1.00 -1.04 34.39
CA VAL A 43 2.46 -1.14 34.28
C VAL A 43 3.00 0.28 34.07
N VAL A 44 3.67 0.78 35.10
CA VAL A 44 4.42 2.02 35.08
C VAL A 44 5.84 1.69 34.60
N VAL A 45 6.27 2.25 33.50
CA VAL A 45 7.71 2.25 33.14
C VAL A 45 8.28 3.59 33.48
N ALA A 46 9.21 3.57 34.44
CA ALA A 46 9.91 4.73 34.94
C ALA A 46 10.95 5.23 33.92
N SER A 47 10.81 6.48 33.51
CA SER A 47 11.86 7.22 32.79
C SER A 47 12.85 7.80 33.84
N THR A 48 14.08 7.36 33.79
CA THR A 48 15.18 7.97 34.55
C THR A 48 15.80 9.11 33.76
N HIS A 49 15.53 10.33 34.22
CA HIS A 49 16.25 11.52 33.77
C HIS A 49 17.58 11.60 34.53
N THR A 50 18.70 11.54 33.82
CA THR A 50 20.00 11.90 34.36
C THR A 50 20.33 13.34 33.97
N LYS A 51 20.35 14.19 34.97
CA LYS A 51 20.72 15.59 34.89
C LYS A 51 22.25 15.68 35.07
N ALA A 52 22.97 16.14 34.05
CA ALA A 52 24.41 16.48 34.20
C ALA A 52 24.58 17.99 34.24
N ALA A 53 25.40 18.38 35.17
CA ALA A 53 25.63 19.74 35.65
C ALA A 53 26.55 20.54 34.72
N THR A 54 26.27 21.84 34.74
CA THR A 54 27.03 22.97 34.20
C THR A 54 28.45 23.08 34.83
N ALA A 55 29.44 23.29 33.95
CA ALA A 55 30.70 23.94 34.38
C ALA A 55 31.21 24.80 33.19
N THR A 56 31.25 26.09 33.44
CA THR A 56 31.93 27.10 32.65
C THR A 56 33.37 27.22 33.10
N PRO A 57 34.35 27.42 32.23
CA PRO A 57 35.35 28.44 32.45
C PRO A 57 35.62 29.34 31.22
N LYS A 58 35.62 30.55 31.49
CA LYS A 58 36.25 31.82 31.16
C LYS A 58 37.36 31.85 30.09
N ALA A 59 37.22 32.91 29.26
CA ALA A 59 37.98 33.34 28.11
C ALA A 59 39.51 33.47 28.31
N SER A 60 40.26 33.34 27.22
CA SER A 60 41.37 34.21 26.85
C SER A 60 41.74 34.09 25.35
N ASP A 61 41.64 35.18 24.71
CA ASP A 61 42.40 35.83 23.63
C ASP A 61 43.16 35.09 22.52
N LYS A 62 42.78 35.56 21.28
CA LYS A 62 43.62 36.06 20.22
C LYS A 62 44.46 35.10 19.36
N ALA A 63 44.04 34.95 18.11
CA ALA A 63 44.84 35.24 16.92
C ALA A 63 44.05 34.99 15.63
N THR A 64 44.09 36.01 14.80
CA THR A 64 43.69 36.11 13.41
C THR A 64 44.43 35.12 12.54
N SER A 65 43.71 34.31 11.75
CA SER A 65 44.13 33.88 10.41
C SER A 65 42.91 33.30 9.64
N THR A 66 42.50 33.99 8.61
CA THR A 66 41.60 33.55 7.60
C THR A 66 42.33 32.53 6.72
N PRO A 67 41.72 31.34 6.46
CA PRO A 67 41.88 30.73 5.19
C PRO A 67 40.51 30.61 4.53
N THR A 68 40.37 31.30 3.40
CA THR A 68 39.37 31.05 2.37
C THR A 68 39.54 29.60 1.89
N ALA A 69 38.70 28.70 2.40
CA ALA A 69 38.51 27.41 1.80
C ALA A 69 37.17 27.43 1.08
N SER A 70 37.25 27.58 -0.24
CA SER A 70 36.16 27.25 -1.18
C SER A 70 35.89 25.75 -1.05
N GLY A 71 35.07 25.37 -0.10
CA GLY A 71 34.54 24.01 0.01
C GLY A 71 33.41 23.86 -1.00
N THR A 72 33.70 23.22 -2.11
CA THR A 72 32.68 22.61 -2.99
C THR A 72 31.73 21.82 -2.09
N PRO A 73 30.38 22.03 -2.15
CA PRO A 73 29.46 21.21 -1.40
C PRO A 73 29.66 19.75 -1.83
N SER A 74 30.24 18.97 -0.94
CA SER A 74 30.32 17.51 -1.08
C SER A 74 28.86 17.02 -1.20
N ALA A 75 28.51 16.42 -2.33
CA ALA A 75 27.22 15.79 -2.49
C ALA A 75 27.01 14.84 -1.31
N THR A 76 26.07 15.16 -0.44
CA THR A 76 25.67 14.28 0.68
C THR A 76 25.21 12.99 0.06
N ALA A 77 26.01 11.93 0.18
CA ALA A 77 25.62 10.60 -0.25
C ALA A 77 24.29 10.26 0.46
N ASN A 78 23.27 9.92 -0.31
CA ASN A 78 22.02 9.45 0.26
C ASN A 78 22.33 8.27 1.21
N PRO A 79 21.75 8.25 2.41
CA PRO A 79 21.95 7.15 3.33
C PRO A 79 21.53 5.85 2.63
N THR A 80 22.41 4.86 2.62
CA THR A 80 22.13 3.52 2.09
C THR A 80 21.73 2.63 3.25
N LEU A 81 20.72 1.78 3.05
CA LEU A 81 20.30 0.79 4.05
C LEU A 81 21.48 -0.13 4.41
N ILE A 82 21.95 -0.05 5.67
CA ILE A 82 23.01 -0.91 6.18
C ILE A 82 22.40 -2.29 6.44
N MET A 83 22.79 -3.29 5.65
CA MET A 83 22.29 -4.65 5.79
C MET A 83 22.89 -5.32 7.03
N THR A 84 22.01 -5.71 7.97
CA THR A 84 22.32 -6.58 9.09
C THR A 84 21.91 -8.03 8.77
N PRO A 85 22.42 -9.05 9.50
CA PRO A 85 21.96 -10.43 9.31
C PRO A 85 20.45 -10.61 9.40
N GLU A 86 19.78 -9.85 10.28
CA GLU A 86 18.33 -9.86 10.44
C GLU A 86 17.60 -9.30 9.20
N LEU A 87 18.12 -8.19 8.64
CA LEU A 87 17.57 -7.59 7.42
C LEU A 87 17.82 -8.48 6.20
N GLU A 88 18.97 -9.15 6.11
CA GLU A 88 19.23 -10.12 5.07
C GLU A 88 18.28 -11.32 5.15
N ALA A 89 18.03 -11.83 6.37
CA ALA A 89 17.07 -12.91 6.59
C ALA A 89 15.63 -12.47 6.25
N SER A 90 15.23 -11.23 6.62
CA SER A 90 13.95 -10.64 6.26
C SER A 90 13.79 -10.57 4.75
N LYS A 91 14.76 -9.97 4.04
CA LYS A 91 14.73 -9.86 2.59
C LYS A 91 14.67 -11.23 1.90
N LYS A 92 15.42 -12.19 2.40
CA LYS A 92 15.40 -13.57 1.88
C LYS A 92 14.02 -14.21 2.02
N ARG A 93 13.36 -14.04 3.18
CA ARG A 93 11.97 -14.53 3.39
C ARG A 93 11.00 -13.85 2.43
N ALA A 94 11.08 -12.53 2.29
CA ALA A 94 10.22 -11.78 1.39
C ALA A 94 10.35 -12.27 -0.06
N LEU A 95 11.58 -12.36 -0.58
CA LEU A 95 11.84 -12.81 -1.95
C LEU A 95 11.49 -14.29 -2.20
N ALA A 96 11.45 -15.11 -1.15
CA ALA A 96 11.08 -16.52 -1.21
C ALA A 96 9.57 -16.76 -1.08
N THR A 97 8.77 -15.69 -0.88
CA THR A 97 7.30 -15.80 -0.80
C THR A 97 6.76 -16.47 -2.06
N PRO A 98 5.96 -17.56 -1.93
CA PRO A 98 5.35 -18.20 -3.08
C PRO A 98 4.28 -17.29 -3.71
N PRO A 99 4.03 -17.41 -5.02
CA PRO A 99 2.93 -16.71 -5.65
C PRO A 99 1.59 -17.13 -5.04
N PRO A 100 0.62 -16.21 -4.96
CA PRO A 100 -0.73 -16.59 -4.56
C PRO A 100 -1.31 -17.61 -5.55
N PRO A 101 -2.12 -18.57 -5.07
CA PRO A 101 -2.70 -19.58 -5.94
C PRO A 101 -3.65 -18.94 -6.97
N LYS A 102 -3.43 -19.22 -8.24
CA LYS A 102 -4.32 -18.78 -9.31
C LYS A 102 -5.67 -19.49 -9.17
N PRO A 103 -6.80 -18.75 -9.08
CA PRO A 103 -8.12 -19.38 -8.91
C PRO A 103 -8.56 -20.11 -10.18
N GLU A 104 -9.12 -21.32 -10.04
CA GLU A 104 -9.66 -22.09 -11.16
C GLU A 104 -10.82 -21.35 -11.84
N LEU A 105 -11.64 -20.65 -11.06
CA LEU A 105 -12.77 -19.88 -11.55
C LEU A 105 -12.41 -18.69 -12.44
N ILE A 106 -11.12 -18.34 -12.57
CA ILE A 106 -10.69 -17.24 -13.45
C ILE A 106 -11.09 -17.47 -14.92
N THR A 107 -11.26 -18.71 -15.33
CA THR A 107 -11.67 -19.12 -16.69
C THR A 107 -13.19 -19.23 -16.87
N VAL A 108 -13.97 -19.06 -15.80
CA VAL A 108 -15.43 -19.18 -15.84
C VAL A 108 -16.06 -17.80 -15.98
N ASN A 109 -16.81 -17.59 -17.07
CA ASN A 109 -17.54 -16.34 -17.32
C ASN A 109 -18.79 -16.26 -16.43
N SER A 110 -18.58 -15.93 -15.15
CA SER A 110 -19.62 -15.77 -14.13
C SER A 110 -19.23 -14.70 -13.12
N ASP A 111 -20.18 -14.25 -12.30
CA ASP A 111 -19.89 -13.31 -11.20
C ASP A 111 -18.91 -13.92 -10.18
N ASP A 112 -19.01 -15.23 -9.90
CA ASP A 112 -18.05 -15.92 -9.01
C ASP A 112 -16.65 -15.94 -9.62
N GLY A 113 -16.52 -16.12 -10.93
CA GLY A 113 -15.25 -16.03 -11.65
C GLY A 113 -14.64 -14.63 -11.58
N ALA A 114 -15.47 -13.60 -11.76
CA ALA A 114 -15.06 -12.21 -11.63
C ALA A 114 -14.61 -11.89 -10.17
N ILE A 115 -15.37 -12.36 -9.15
CA ILE A 115 -15.04 -12.18 -7.74
C ILE A 115 -13.72 -12.88 -7.38
N ALA A 116 -13.53 -14.12 -7.83
CA ALA A 116 -12.29 -14.87 -7.62
C ALA A 116 -11.08 -14.14 -8.23
N THR A 117 -11.25 -13.61 -9.44
CA THR A 117 -10.23 -12.83 -10.15
C THR A 117 -9.90 -11.52 -9.43
N ALA A 118 -10.89 -10.80 -8.94
CA ALA A 118 -10.68 -9.55 -8.20
C ALA A 118 -9.89 -9.79 -6.90
N LYS A 119 -10.22 -10.85 -6.14
CA LYS A 119 -9.44 -11.26 -4.95
C LYS A 119 -8.01 -11.63 -5.31
N TYR A 120 -7.82 -12.36 -6.39
CA TYR A 120 -6.50 -12.74 -6.89
C TYR A 120 -5.66 -11.52 -7.28
N TRP A 121 -6.28 -10.52 -7.93
CA TRP A 121 -5.62 -9.25 -8.23
C TRP A 121 -5.12 -8.56 -6.97
N VAL A 122 -5.94 -8.48 -5.91
CA VAL A 122 -5.53 -7.90 -4.62
C VAL A 122 -4.30 -8.63 -4.07
N GLN A 123 -4.29 -9.96 -4.09
CA GLN A 123 -3.15 -10.76 -3.63
C GLN A 123 -1.89 -10.51 -4.45
N LEU A 124 -2.01 -10.48 -5.78
CA LEU A 124 -0.89 -10.20 -6.68
C LEU A 124 -0.34 -8.78 -6.51
N HIS A 125 -1.21 -7.80 -6.23
CA HIS A 125 -0.80 -6.42 -5.97
C HIS A 125 0.19 -6.33 -4.81
N TYR A 126 -0.05 -7.01 -3.70
CA TYR A 126 0.90 -7.05 -2.58
C TYR A 126 2.10 -7.97 -2.86
N TYR A 127 1.88 -9.07 -3.56
CA TYR A 127 2.94 -10.02 -3.92
C TYR A 127 4.07 -9.36 -4.72
N ILE A 128 3.75 -8.50 -5.69
CA ILE A 128 4.78 -7.83 -6.49
C ILE A 128 5.64 -6.87 -5.67
N TYR A 129 5.09 -6.21 -4.64
CA TYR A 129 5.86 -5.36 -3.73
C TYR A 129 6.74 -6.15 -2.79
N THR A 130 6.31 -7.35 -2.40
CA THR A 130 7.08 -8.25 -1.56
C THR A 130 8.25 -8.89 -2.33
N THR A 131 8.01 -9.34 -3.56
CA THR A 131 8.95 -10.21 -4.28
C THR A 131 9.64 -9.58 -5.49
N GLY A 132 9.09 -8.51 -6.05
CA GLY A 132 9.51 -7.93 -7.34
C GLY A 132 9.13 -8.77 -8.56
N LYS A 133 8.44 -9.91 -8.39
CA LYS A 133 8.04 -10.81 -9.48
C LYS A 133 6.73 -10.33 -10.10
N VAL A 134 6.78 -9.70 -11.25
CA VAL A 134 5.66 -8.94 -11.83
C VAL A 134 4.92 -9.67 -12.97
N ASP A 135 5.39 -10.85 -13.40
CA ASP A 135 4.90 -11.49 -14.64
C ASP A 135 3.43 -11.88 -14.57
N GLU A 136 2.98 -12.50 -13.47
CA GLU A 136 1.58 -12.86 -13.29
C GLU A 136 0.65 -11.64 -13.17
N TYR A 137 1.13 -10.59 -12.50
CA TYR A 137 0.39 -9.33 -12.43
C TYR A 137 0.19 -8.72 -13.82
N LYS A 138 1.25 -8.68 -14.66
CA LYS A 138 1.19 -8.20 -16.05
C LYS A 138 0.25 -9.05 -16.91
N ALA A 139 0.27 -10.37 -16.71
CA ALA A 139 -0.62 -11.28 -17.45
C ALA A 139 -2.09 -11.07 -17.06
N LEU A 140 -2.38 -10.73 -15.79
CA LEU A 140 -3.71 -10.45 -15.30
C LEU A 140 -4.21 -9.05 -15.70
N CYS A 141 -3.31 -8.06 -15.77
CA CYS A 141 -3.58 -6.67 -16.11
C CYS A 141 -2.91 -6.29 -17.44
N PRO A 142 -3.35 -6.84 -18.58
CA PRO A 142 -2.74 -6.51 -19.87
C PRO A 142 -3.10 -5.09 -20.28
N GLY A 143 -2.10 -4.36 -20.82
CA GLY A 143 -2.30 -3.00 -21.33
C GLY A 143 -1.30 -2.01 -20.79
N ASN A 144 -1.59 -0.73 -20.99
CA ASN A 144 -0.71 0.39 -20.65
C ASN A 144 -1.38 1.45 -19.76
N GLY A 145 -2.52 1.12 -19.15
CA GLY A 145 -3.19 1.99 -18.19
C GLY A 145 -2.48 2.01 -16.83
N ASP A 146 -2.83 2.99 -16.00
CA ASP A 146 -2.22 3.20 -14.68
C ASP A 146 -2.26 1.95 -13.78
N THR A 147 -3.35 1.19 -13.81
CA THR A 147 -3.48 -0.07 -13.06
C THR A 147 -2.46 -1.12 -13.51
N ALA A 148 -2.13 -1.18 -14.80
CA ALA A 148 -1.19 -2.15 -15.34
C ALA A 148 0.28 -1.73 -15.14
N THR A 149 0.59 -0.44 -15.24
CA THR A 149 1.97 0.05 -15.31
C THR A 149 2.52 0.54 -13.98
N LYS A 150 1.81 1.42 -13.27
CA LYS A 150 2.33 2.06 -12.05
C LYS A 150 2.76 1.09 -10.93
N PRO A 151 1.96 0.07 -10.57
CA PRO A 151 2.38 -0.88 -9.55
C PRO A 151 3.62 -1.68 -9.97
N VAL A 152 3.71 -2.03 -11.25
CA VAL A 152 4.84 -2.77 -11.83
C VAL A 152 6.11 -1.92 -11.82
N GLU A 153 6.02 -0.67 -12.25
CA GLU A 153 7.13 0.28 -12.25
C GLU A 153 7.65 0.49 -10.83
N TYR A 154 6.75 0.79 -9.88
CA TYR A 154 7.12 1.02 -8.48
C TYR A 154 7.75 -0.23 -7.83
N ALA A 155 7.15 -1.42 -8.01
CA ALA A 155 7.71 -2.66 -7.49
C ALA A 155 9.09 -2.95 -8.08
N THR A 156 9.24 -2.82 -9.41
CA THR A 156 10.50 -3.05 -10.11
C THR A 156 11.58 -2.08 -9.62
N GLU A 157 11.27 -0.78 -9.57
CA GLU A 157 12.22 0.24 -9.11
C GLU A 157 12.65 0.02 -7.66
N THR A 158 11.71 -0.30 -6.77
CA THR A 158 11.99 -0.61 -5.37
C THR A 158 12.98 -1.77 -5.25
N HIS A 159 12.72 -2.89 -5.95
CA HIS A 159 13.59 -4.08 -5.89
C HIS A 159 14.94 -3.88 -6.56
N VAL A 160 14.99 -3.20 -7.72
CA VAL A 160 16.26 -2.86 -8.40
C VAL A 160 17.16 -2.01 -7.50
N ARG A 161 16.58 -1.11 -6.73
CA ARG A 161 17.32 -0.30 -5.75
C ARG A 161 17.64 -1.02 -4.44
N GLY A 162 17.23 -2.27 -4.29
CA GLY A 162 17.53 -3.11 -3.12
C GLY A 162 16.50 -3.06 -2.00
N GLY A 163 15.38 -2.32 -2.15
CA GLY A 163 14.26 -2.30 -1.20
C GLY A 163 13.38 -3.55 -1.31
N TRP A 164 12.50 -3.75 -0.34
CA TRP A 164 11.49 -4.84 -0.32
C TRP A 164 10.41 -4.51 0.71
N SER A 165 9.29 -5.25 0.67
CA SER A 165 8.28 -5.28 1.73
C SER A 165 8.22 -6.66 2.36
N GLU A 166 7.92 -6.74 3.67
CA GLU A 166 7.60 -8.02 4.30
C GLU A 166 6.38 -8.67 3.64
N PRO A 167 6.24 -10.00 3.75
CA PRO A 167 5.05 -10.69 3.28
C PRO A 167 3.78 -10.16 3.95
N VAL A 168 2.75 -9.93 3.16
CA VAL A 168 1.49 -9.35 3.62
C VAL A 168 0.45 -10.43 3.83
N THR A 169 -0.22 -10.41 4.99
CA THR A 169 -1.39 -11.25 5.26
C THR A 169 -2.66 -10.45 4.97
N LEU A 170 -3.52 -11.02 4.14
CA LEU A 170 -4.81 -10.45 3.75
C LEU A 170 -5.94 -11.35 4.24
N LYS A 171 -6.97 -10.74 4.82
CA LYS A 171 -8.21 -11.42 5.19
C LYS A 171 -9.37 -10.76 4.46
N PHE A 172 -9.89 -11.44 3.45
CA PHE A 172 -11.07 -10.97 2.74
C PHE A 172 -12.31 -11.08 3.63
N THR A 173 -13.03 -9.97 3.78
CA THR A 173 -14.23 -9.88 4.62
C THR A 173 -15.49 -9.90 3.79
N ASN A 174 -15.45 -9.33 2.57
CA ASN A 174 -16.57 -9.34 1.64
C ASN A 174 -16.06 -9.24 0.19
N ALA A 175 -16.88 -9.67 -0.77
CA ALA A 175 -16.66 -9.40 -2.19
C ALA A 175 -17.97 -9.56 -2.96
N PHE A 176 -18.32 -8.59 -3.77
CA PHE A 176 -19.57 -8.58 -4.52
C PHE A 176 -19.47 -7.75 -5.80
N ARG A 177 -20.34 -8.08 -6.77
CA ARG A 177 -20.51 -7.25 -7.96
C ARG A 177 -21.31 -5.99 -7.64
N ARG A 178 -20.80 -4.86 -8.05
CA ARG A 178 -21.46 -3.56 -7.89
C ARG A 178 -22.57 -3.40 -8.92
N SER A 179 -23.77 -3.11 -8.44
CA SER A 179 -24.97 -2.94 -9.28
C SER A 179 -25.12 -1.54 -9.89
N ASP A 180 -24.36 -0.56 -9.40
CA ASP A 180 -24.36 0.81 -9.92
C ASP A 180 -23.59 0.97 -11.27
N PHE A 181 -22.79 -0.03 -11.64
CA PHE A 181 -22.08 -0.09 -12.93
C PHE A 181 -22.82 -1.01 -13.90
N LYS A 182 -23.84 -0.46 -14.62
CA LYS A 182 -24.73 -1.27 -15.47
C LYS A 182 -24.05 -1.93 -16.67
N ASN A 183 -23.03 -1.29 -17.23
CA ASN A 183 -22.37 -1.72 -18.47
C ASN A 183 -21.00 -2.38 -18.24
N ASP A 184 -20.51 -2.35 -17.01
CA ASP A 184 -19.20 -2.86 -16.65
C ASP A 184 -19.32 -3.92 -15.54
N VAL A 185 -18.41 -4.87 -15.52
CA VAL A 185 -18.25 -5.79 -14.41
C VAL A 185 -17.28 -5.18 -13.45
N VAL A 186 -17.80 -4.60 -12.37
CA VAL A 186 -16.99 -4.02 -11.28
C VAL A 186 -17.24 -4.83 -10.01
N ILE A 187 -16.17 -5.37 -9.46
CA ILE A 187 -16.19 -6.11 -8.19
C ILE A 187 -15.61 -5.22 -7.10
N GLN A 188 -16.34 -5.08 -6.01
CA GLN A 188 -15.79 -4.55 -4.77
C GLN A 188 -15.29 -5.71 -3.91
N VAL A 189 -14.08 -5.58 -3.38
CA VAL A 189 -13.45 -6.54 -2.47
C VAL A 189 -13.07 -5.78 -1.20
N ASP A 190 -13.68 -6.15 -0.07
CA ASP A 190 -13.36 -5.59 1.24
C ASP A 190 -12.42 -6.57 1.98
N PHE A 191 -11.37 -6.05 2.58
CA PHE A 191 -10.37 -6.87 3.24
C PHE A 191 -9.64 -6.14 4.36
N GLU A 192 -9.13 -6.91 5.32
CA GLU A 192 -8.17 -6.46 6.31
C GLU A 192 -6.76 -6.77 5.81
N ARG A 193 -5.87 -5.81 5.87
CA ARG A 193 -4.44 -5.96 5.66
C ARG A 193 -3.73 -5.90 7.01
N GLU A 194 -3.01 -6.95 7.37
CA GLU A 194 -2.17 -6.93 8.57
C GLU A 194 -1.03 -5.92 8.44
N GLY A 195 -0.44 -5.54 9.57
CA GLY A 195 0.69 -4.62 9.59
C GLY A 195 1.84 -5.13 8.73
N VAL A 196 2.53 -4.24 8.01
CA VAL A 196 3.62 -4.59 7.11
C VAL A 196 4.76 -3.57 7.22
N THR A 197 6.00 -4.06 7.19
CA THR A 197 7.19 -3.21 7.14
C THR A 197 7.70 -3.14 5.70
N GLN A 198 7.98 -1.93 5.25
CA GLN A 198 8.63 -1.64 3.98
C GLN A 198 10.04 -1.10 4.23
N TYR A 199 11.00 -1.65 3.52
CA TYR A 199 12.41 -1.27 3.57
C TYR A 199 12.80 -0.57 2.28
N HIS A 200 13.27 0.67 2.39
CA HIS A 200 13.70 1.49 1.26
C HIS A 200 15.22 1.45 1.13
N SER A 201 15.71 1.51 -0.10
CA SER A 201 17.16 1.51 -0.39
C SER A 201 17.92 2.70 0.20
N ASP A 202 17.24 3.79 0.53
CA ASP A 202 17.78 4.98 1.17
C ASP A 202 17.91 4.84 2.70
N GLY A 203 17.71 3.65 3.25
CA GLY A 203 17.80 3.37 4.69
C GLY A 203 16.53 3.66 5.47
N ARG A 204 15.50 4.21 4.84
CA ARG A 204 14.21 4.45 5.50
C ARG A 204 13.48 3.12 5.69
N ILE A 205 12.95 2.93 6.90
CA ILE A 205 12.09 1.79 7.26
C ILE A 205 10.73 2.37 7.62
N GLU A 206 9.69 1.91 6.95
CA GLU A 206 8.33 2.39 7.12
C GLU A 206 7.43 1.24 7.57
N TYR A 207 6.76 1.43 8.70
CA TYR A 207 5.78 0.48 9.20
C TYR A 207 4.37 1.00 8.94
N HIS A 208 3.60 0.21 8.22
CA HIS A 208 2.19 0.44 7.97
C HIS A 208 1.39 -0.44 8.91
N GLU A 209 0.54 0.16 9.73
CA GLU A 209 -0.30 -0.56 10.67
C GLU A 209 -1.35 -1.42 9.97
N LYS A 210 -1.98 -2.31 10.74
CA LYS A 210 -3.15 -3.06 10.29
C LYS A 210 -4.28 -2.09 9.94
N GLU A 211 -4.91 -2.32 8.80
CA GLU A 211 -5.99 -1.47 8.31
C GLU A 211 -7.08 -2.26 7.56
N SER A 212 -8.29 -1.72 7.58
CA SER A 212 -9.39 -2.17 6.73
C SER A 212 -9.34 -1.41 5.41
N ARG A 213 -9.40 -2.14 4.31
CA ARG A 213 -9.30 -1.59 2.95
C ARG A 213 -10.39 -2.14 2.06
N TRP A 214 -10.63 -1.44 0.96
CA TRP A 214 -11.42 -1.96 -0.13
C TRP A 214 -10.72 -1.75 -1.48
N ALA A 215 -10.99 -2.65 -2.41
CA ALA A 215 -10.58 -2.53 -3.79
C ALA A 215 -11.80 -2.56 -4.70
N GLY A 216 -11.89 -1.63 -5.64
CA GLY A 216 -12.81 -1.67 -6.76
C GLY A 216 -12.07 -2.13 -8.00
N VAL A 217 -12.46 -3.28 -8.57
CA VAL A 217 -11.78 -3.90 -9.70
C VAL A 217 -12.74 -4.02 -10.87
N LYS A 218 -12.44 -3.31 -11.97
CA LYS A 218 -13.16 -3.45 -13.25
C LYS A 218 -12.53 -4.56 -14.05
N LEU A 219 -13.36 -5.51 -14.47
CA LEU A 219 -12.97 -6.74 -15.14
C LEU A 219 -13.64 -6.87 -16.50
N GLU A 220 -12.96 -7.58 -17.40
CA GLU A 220 -13.46 -7.98 -18.70
C GLU A 220 -13.16 -9.47 -18.91
N TYR A 221 -14.15 -10.23 -19.41
CA TYR A 221 -13.93 -11.61 -19.84
C TYR A 221 -13.49 -11.60 -21.30
N ASN A 222 -12.27 -12.03 -21.58
CA ASN A 222 -11.67 -11.97 -22.93
C ASN A 222 -11.99 -13.17 -23.82
N GLY A 223 -12.95 -14.01 -23.43
CA GLY A 223 -13.30 -15.25 -24.10
C GLY A 223 -12.58 -16.51 -23.56
N THR A 224 -11.52 -16.30 -22.75
CA THR A 224 -10.74 -17.40 -22.16
C THR A 224 -10.66 -17.28 -20.66
N GLN A 225 -10.46 -16.07 -20.15
CA GLN A 225 -10.35 -15.78 -18.72
C GLN A 225 -10.75 -14.33 -18.42
N TRP A 226 -11.00 -14.05 -17.15
CA TRP A 226 -11.14 -12.70 -16.65
C TRP A 226 -9.79 -11.98 -16.65
N ILE A 227 -9.78 -10.71 -17.08
CA ILE A 227 -8.64 -9.79 -17.01
C ILE A 227 -9.04 -8.51 -16.32
N VAL A 228 -8.09 -7.86 -15.66
CA VAL A 228 -8.29 -6.58 -14.99
C VAL A 228 -8.00 -5.42 -15.94
N LYS A 229 -8.96 -4.51 -16.07
CA LYS A 229 -8.85 -3.30 -16.91
C LYS A 229 -8.47 -2.09 -16.10
N GLU A 230 -9.13 -1.89 -14.96
CA GLU A 230 -8.92 -0.77 -14.05
C GLU A 230 -9.12 -1.24 -12.62
N ALA A 231 -8.38 -0.67 -11.70
CA ALA A 231 -8.59 -0.94 -10.27
C ALA A 231 -8.19 0.26 -9.41
N VAL A 232 -8.86 0.36 -8.27
CA VAL A 232 -8.53 1.28 -7.18
C VAL A 232 -8.42 0.48 -5.88
N ASN A 233 -7.50 0.86 -5.00
CA ASN A 233 -7.30 0.25 -3.69
C ASN A 233 -7.19 1.41 -2.68
N ARG A 234 -8.09 1.45 -1.69
CA ARG A 234 -8.20 2.56 -0.74
C ARG A 234 -8.43 2.04 0.68
N GLU A 235 -8.11 2.90 1.64
CA GLU A 235 -8.53 2.75 3.04
C GLU A 235 -10.03 2.98 3.18
N ASN A 236 -10.65 2.33 4.17
CA ASN A 236 -12.07 2.52 4.51
C ASN A 236 -12.26 3.78 5.38
#